data_7dc76981c0b6abffd1b1b5ec61e88a05
#
_entry.id   7dc76981c0b6abffd1b1b5ec61e88a05
#
_cell.length_a   1.000
_cell.length_b   1.000
_cell.length_c   1.000
_cell.angle_alpha   90.00
_cell.angle_beta   90.00
_cell.angle_gamma   90.00
#
_symmetry.space_group_name_H-M   'P 1'
#
loop_
_entity.id
_entity.type
_entity.pdbx_description
1 polymer ?
#
loop_
_entity_poly.entity_id
_entity_poly.type
_entity_poly.pdbx_seq_one_letter_code
_entity_poly.pdbx_strand_id
1 'polypeptide(L)'
;MLQRQRYLNTIEKKCKQFPVVALLGPRQCGKTTLAKSYESLLKNEGQKIHHFDLEDPDDLNALQNAKLVFERLEGLIILDEIQRLPDLFPLIRVMVDSYQKRFLILGSASAELIHQSSETLAGRIDFIEITPFRLYETNKMNNLWVRGGFPSSFLSSSDEEGMSWNKAYIRTFLERDIPSLGFDLNSNLIRRFWNMLCGYHGQIFNASELGNALDLNHKTVRRYLDILTGTFMMRTLQPWFANIQKRQVKSPKVYFRDSGIFHNFLGISSMEELLNHHKLGASWEGFALEEVISVRQAEPQDCFFWSTHGGAEIDLLINSSKGLEGFEFKFSNQPKTTKSITEAISSLNLSHVNIIVPSSVHYPLNEKVSVIGLNEFILQQL
;
A
#
# COMPACT_ATOMS: atom_id res chain seq x y z
N MET A 1 17.70 -7.78 12.04
CA MET A 1 16.95 -6.93 11.11
C MET A 1 16.34 -7.83 10.04
N LEU A 2 15.05 -7.71 9.72
CA LEU A 2 14.44 -8.51 8.66
C LEU A 2 15.00 -8.07 7.31
N GLN A 3 15.61 -9.01 6.58
CA GLN A 3 16.09 -8.74 5.22
C GLN A 3 14.90 -8.79 4.26
N ARG A 4 14.61 -7.67 3.59
CA ARG A 4 13.52 -7.55 2.60
C ARG A 4 14.01 -7.97 1.20
N GLN A 5 14.47 -9.22 1.08
CA GLN A 5 15.20 -9.71 -0.11
C GLN A 5 14.43 -9.52 -1.41
N ARG A 6 13.12 -9.72 -1.39
CA ARG A 6 12.27 -9.54 -2.58
C ARG A 6 12.33 -8.10 -3.12
N TYR A 7 12.31 -7.10 -2.21
CA TYR A 7 12.48 -5.70 -2.60
C TYR A 7 13.89 -5.40 -3.10
N LEU A 8 14.94 -5.92 -2.46
CA LEU A 8 16.32 -5.75 -2.92
C LEU A 8 16.50 -6.28 -4.35
N ASN A 9 15.99 -7.48 -4.64
CA ASN A 9 16.02 -8.07 -5.98
C ASN A 9 15.23 -7.21 -7.00
N THR A 10 14.09 -6.66 -6.59
CA THR A 10 13.27 -5.78 -7.44
C THR A 10 13.98 -4.47 -7.74
N ILE A 11 14.59 -3.84 -6.72
CA ILE A 11 15.38 -2.60 -6.88
C ILE A 11 16.54 -2.85 -7.84
N GLU A 12 17.31 -3.91 -7.65
CA GLU A 12 18.44 -4.27 -8.51
C GLU A 12 17.99 -4.45 -9.98
N LYS A 13 16.90 -5.21 -10.18
CA LYS A 13 16.35 -5.44 -11.53
C LYS A 13 15.92 -4.13 -12.19
N LYS A 14 15.17 -3.28 -11.48
CA LYS A 14 14.68 -2.01 -12.03
C LYS A 14 15.82 -1.00 -12.23
N CYS A 15 16.79 -0.92 -11.32
CA CYS A 15 17.97 -0.10 -11.49
C CYS A 15 18.83 -0.51 -12.70
N LYS A 16 18.79 -1.75 -13.17
CA LYS A 16 19.43 -2.16 -14.43
C LYS A 16 18.67 -1.67 -15.67
N GLN A 17 17.35 -1.54 -15.58
CA GLN A 17 16.46 -1.20 -16.71
C GLN A 17 16.22 0.31 -16.84
N PHE A 18 16.09 1.01 -15.73
CA PHE A 18 15.73 2.43 -15.70
C PHE A 18 16.84 3.26 -15.08
N PRO A 19 17.13 4.45 -15.61
CA PRO A 19 18.12 5.35 -15.01
C PRO A 19 17.65 5.97 -13.69
N VAL A 20 16.35 6.04 -13.46
CA VAL A 20 15.76 6.50 -12.20
C VAL A 20 14.81 5.44 -11.66
N VAL A 21 14.98 5.10 -10.39
CA VAL A 21 14.03 4.23 -9.66
C VAL A 21 13.55 4.98 -8.43
N ALA A 22 12.23 5.03 -8.22
CA ALA A 22 11.64 5.69 -7.07
C ALA A 22 11.04 4.68 -6.10
N LEU A 23 11.46 4.71 -4.83
CA LEU A 23 10.89 3.95 -3.74
C LEU A 23 9.83 4.81 -3.05
N LEU A 24 8.55 4.49 -3.28
CA LEU A 24 7.43 5.22 -2.71
C LEU A 24 6.74 4.36 -1.63
N GLY A 25 6.23 5.00 -0.59
CA GLY A 25 5.53 4.30 0.47
C GLY A 25 5.30 5.16 1.70
N PRO A 26 4.47 4.73 2.67
CA PRO A 26 4.18 5.53 3.84
C PRO A 26 5.45 5.87 4.62
N ARG A 27 5.41 6.95 5.39
CA ARG A 27 6.51 7.25 6.33
C ARG A 27 6.72 6.06 7.27
N GLN A 28 7.97 5.83 7.68
CA GLN A 28 8.35 4.78 8.63
C GLN A 28 8.04 3.31 8.20
N CYS A 29 7.76 3.06 6.90
CA CYS A 29 7.64 1.69 6.38
C CYS A 29 8.99 1.02 6.08
N GLY A 30 10.11 1.73 6.27
CA GLY A 30 11.46 1.20 6.12
C GLY A 30 12.16 1.48 4.79
N LYS A 31 11.75 2.50 4.02
CA LYS A 31 12.40 2.91 2.74
C LYS A 31 13.88 3.18 2.89
N THR A 32 14.25 4.08 3.79
CA THR A 32 15.66 4.46 4.08
C THR A 32 16.49 3.25 4.52
N THR A 33 15.92 2.38 5.37
CA THR A 33 16.59 1.14 5.79
C THR A 33 16.86 0.21 4.61
N LEU A 34 15.88 0.08 3.70
CA LEU A 34 16.01 -0.74 2.50
C LEU A 34 17.05 -0.16 1.54
N ALA A 35 17.05 1.17 1.33
CA ALA A 35 18.05 1.85 0.51
C ALA A 35 19.46 1.68 1.08
N LYS A 36 19.65 1.81 2.40
CA LYS A 36 20.94 1.55 3.07
C LYS A 36 21.38 0.09 2.94
N SER A 37 20.45 -0.87 2.96
CA SER A 37 20.76 -2.27 2.71
C SER A 37 21.22 -2.49 1.26
N TYR A 38 20.55 -1.87 0.29
CA TYR A 38 20.95 -1.91 -1.12
C TYR A 38 22.30 -1.21 -1.36
N GLU A 39 22.50 -0.05 -0.76
CA GLU A 39 23.79 0.66 -0.78
C GLU A 39 24.93 -0.22 -0.27
N SER A 40 24.72 -0.94 0.84
CA SER A 40 25.73 -1.83 1.42
C SER A 40 26.07 -2.99 0.47
N LEU A 41 25.09 -3.56 -0.23
CA LEU A 41 25.32 -4.60 -1.25
C LEU A 41 26.18 -4.08 -2.40
N LEU A 42 25.84 -2.91 -2.96
CA LEU A 42 26.57 -2.32 -4.07
C LEU A 42 27.99 -1.89 -3.68
N LYS A 43 28.21 -1.36 -2.46
CA LYS A 43 29.55 -1.04 -1.94
C LYS A 43 30.43 -2.27 -1.82
N ASN A 44 29.88 -3.40 -1.40
CA ASN A 44 30.60 -4.68 -1.34
C ASN A 44 31.02 -5.18 -2.75
N GLU A 45 30.28 -4.78 -3.78
CA GLU A 45 30.61 -5.03 -5.19
C GLU A 45 31.59 -4.00 -5.78
N GLY A 46 32.07 -3.04 -4.98
CA GLY A 46 33.01 -2.01 -5.40
C GLY A 46 32.37 -0.83 -6.15
N GLN A 47 31.03 -0.70 -6.13
CA GLN A 47 30.35 0.41 -6.79
C GLN A 47 30.44 1.70 -5.95
N LYS A 48 30.55 2.86 -6.64
CA LYS A 48 30.50 4.18 -6.01
C LYS A 48 29.05 4.58 -5.76
N ILE A 49 28.74 5.03 -4.56
CA ILE A 49 27.39 5.44 -4.15
C ILE A 49 27.48 6.71 -3.33
N HIS A 50 26.56 7.61 -3.62
CA HIS A 50 26.41 8.89 -2.94
C HIS A 50 24.99 8.99 -2.41
N HIS A 51 24.83 9.16 -1.10
CA HIS A 51 23.55 9.24 -0.42
C HIS A 51 23.37 10.63 0.17
N PHE A 52 22.27 11.28 -0.18
CA PHE A 52 21.84 12.58 0.35
C PHE A 52 20.47 12.41 1.02
N ASP A 53 20.42 12.81 2.29
CA ASP A 53 19.17 12.90 3.06
C ASP A 53 18.69 14.36 3.05
N LEU A 54 17.62 14.63 2.32
CA LEU A 54 17.10 15.99 2.18
C LEU A 54 16.35 16.49 3.43
N GLU A 55 16.31 15.71 4.51
CA GLU A 55 15.97 16.21 5.85
C GLU A 55 17.19 16.72 6.63
N ASP A 56 18.41 16.34 6.19
CA ASP A 56 19.67 16.81 6.79
C ASP A 56 20.05 18.18 6.23
N PRO A 57 20.24 19.22 7.08
CA PRO A 57 20.65 20.55 6.63
C PRO A 57 21.99 20.57 5.91
N ASP A 58 22.95 19.71 6.26
CA ASP A 58 24.27 19.67 5.63
C ASP A 58 24.17 19.13 4.20
N ASP A 59 23.36 18.10 3.97
CA ASP A 59 23.08 17.56 2.63
C ASP A 59 22.30 18.56 1.77
N LEU A 60 21.30 19.26 2.36
CA LEU A 60 20.60 20.35 1.67
C LEU A 60 21.56 21.47 1.26
N ASN A 61 22.47 21.88 2.14
CA ASN A 61 23.47 22.89 1.84
C ASN A 61 24.44 22.42 0.74
N ALA A 62 24.87 21.17 0.77
CA ALA A 62 25.71 20.58 -0.28
C ALA A 62 25.02 20.62 -1.66
N LEU A 63 23.69 20.49 -1.71
CA LEU A 63 22.91 20.50 -2.93
C LEU A 63 22.41 21.89 -3.36
N GLN A 64 22.84 23.00 -2.76
CA GLN A 64 22.53 24.35 -3.24
C GLN A 64 22.92 24.55 -4.71
N ASN A 65 24.00 23.90 -5.15
CA ASN A 65 24.38 23.83 -6.56
C ASN A 65 24.39 22.36 -7.02
N ALA A 66 23.22 21.71 -6.95
CA ALA A 66 23.06 20.28 -7.22
C ALA A 66 23.61 19.87 -8.59
N LYS A 67 23.52 20.77 -9.61
CA LYS A 67 24.06 20.49 -10.94
C LYS A 67 25.55 20.21 -10.90
N LEU A 68 26.35 21.12 -10.32
CA LEU A 68 27.80 20.96 -10.21
C LEU A 68 28.21 19.75 -9.37
N VAL A 69 27.42 19.45 -8.33
CA VAL A 69 27.64 18.27 -7.48
C VAL A 69 27.42 17.01 -8.32
N PHE A 70 26.24 16.85 -8.93
CA PHE A 70 25.88 15.62 -9.65
C PHE A 70 26.76 15.39 -10.89
N GLU A 71 27.23 16.43 -11.58
CA GLU A 71 28.16 16.30 -12.72
C GLU A 71 29.45 15.54 -12.33
N ARG A 72 29.97 15.80 -11.13
CA ARG A 72 31.26 15.24 -10.63
C ARG A 72 31.11 13.86 -10.01
N LEU A 73 29.90 13.45 -9.61
CA LEU A 73 29.68 12.15 -8.96
C LEU A 73 29.67 11.03 -9.98
N GLU A 74 30.23 9.89 -9.61
CA GLU A 74 30.18 8.66 -10.38
C GLU A 74 29.39 7.59 -9.62
N GLY A 75 28.69 6.71 -10.32
CA GLY A 75 27.90 5.62 -9.72
C GLY A 75 26.46 6.00 -9.45
N LEU A 76 25.87 5.43 -8.40
CA LEU A 76 24.47 5.63 -8.02
C LEU A 76 24.33 6.80 -7.06
N ILE A 77 23.38 7.69 -7.35
CA ILE A 77 23.01 8.80 -6.47
C ILE A 77 21.69 8.45 -5.81
N ILE A 78 21.69 8.39 -4.47
CA ILE A 78 20.48 8.14 -3.65
C ILE A 78 20.03 9.49 -3.08
N LEU A 79 18.75 9.82 -3.30
CA LEU A 79 18.12 11.03 -2.79
C LEU A 79 16.96 10.61 -1.87
N ASP A 80 17.12 10.78 -0.56
CA ASP A 80 16.09 10.47 0.41
C ASP A 80 15.21 11.71 0.69
N GLU A 81 13.90 11.51 0.89
CA GLU A 81 12.89 12.55 1.14
C GLU A 81 12.85 13.64 0.05
N ILE A 82 12.86 13.22 -1.24
CA ILE A 82 12.94 14.08 -2.43
C ILE A 82 11.86 15.18 -2.47
N GLN A 83 10.71 14.99 -1.83
CA GLN A 83 9.65 16.00 -1.75
C GLN A 83 10.09 17.29 -1.02
N ARG A 84 11.21 17.27 -0.29
CA ARG A 84 11.81 18.48 0.31
C ARG A 84 12.41 19.41 -0.71
N LEU A 85 12.83 18.89 -1.86
CA LEU A 85 13.46 19.66 -2.92
C LEU A 85 12.93 19.25 -4.30
N PRO A 86 11.66 19.55 -4.60
CA PRO A 86 10.99 19.11 -5.84
C PRO A 86 11.63 19.69 -7.11
N ASP A 87 12.31 20.82 -7.00
CA ASP A 87 13.07 21.44 -8.11
C ASP A 87 14.19 20.55 -8.66
N LEU A 88 14.55 19.47 -7.97
CA LEU A 88 15.51 18.48 -8.46
C LEU A 88 14.95 17.64 -9.62
N PHE A 89 13.66 17.45 -9.78
CA PHE A 89 13.12 16.59 -10.86
C PHE A 89 13.51 17.04 -12.27
N PRO A 90 13.40 18.33 -12.65
CA PRO A 90 13.88 18.81 -13.94
C PRO A 90 15.40 18.62 -14.09
N LEU A 91 16.17 18.83 -13.02
CA LEU A 91 17.61 18.64 -13.03
C LEU A 91 17.99 17.15 -13.21
N ILE A 92 17.32 16.23 -12.50
CA ILE A 92 17.53 14.79 -12.63
C ILE A 92 17.35 14.36 -14.09
N ARG A 93 16.32 14.89 -14.80
CA ARG A 93 16.15 14.63 -16.23
C ARG A 93 17.38 15.02 -17.04
N VAL A 94 17.92 16.22 -16.81
CA VAL A 94 19.11 16.70 -17.51
C VAL A 94 20.32 15.81 -17.18
N MET A 95 20.49 15.42 -15.91
CA MET A 95 21.57 14.54 -15.48
C MET A 95 21.48 13.15 -16.12
N VAL A 96 20.28 12.62 -16.28
CA VAL A 96 20.04 11.34 -16.97
C VAL A 96 20.37 11.46 -18.46
N ASP A 97 19.78 12.46 -19.14
CA ASP A 97 19.85 12.60 -20.61
C ASP A 97 21.25 13.00 -21.10
N SER A 98 21.91 13.94 -20.40
CA SER A 98 23.17 14.53 -20.86
C SER A 98 24.41 13.93 -20.20
N TYR A 99 24.28 13.38 -18.99
CA TYR A 99 25.40 12.91 -18.19
C TYR A 99 25.32 11.43 -17.82
N GLN A 100 24.26 10.73 -18.27
CA GLN A 100 24.02 9.30 -18.04
C GLN A 100 24.05 8.90 -16.55
N LYS A 101 23.64 9.84 -15.65
CA LYS A 101 23.61 9.58 -14.21
C LYS A 101 22.45 8.66 -13.85
N ARG A 102 22.58 7.95 -12.74
CA ARG A 102 21.59 7.02 -12.21
C ARG A 102 21.17 7.45 -10.82
N PHE A 103 19.85 7.34 -10.56
CA PHE A 103 19.26 7.80 -9.31
C PHE A 103 18.38 6.73 -8.68
N LEU A 104 18.49 6.60 -7.36
CA LEU A 104 17.50 5.95 -6.51
C LEU A 104 16.85 7.02 -5.64
N ILE A 105 15.56 7.26 -5.83
CA ILE A 105 14.85 8.34 -5.16
C ILE A 105 13.92 7.73 -4.12
N LEU A 106 13.90 8.28 -2.91
CA LEU A 106 12.98 7.87 -1.86
C LEU A 106 12.04 9.02 -1.55
N GLY A 107 10.77 8.69 -1.35
CA GLY A 107 9.77 9.68 -0.94
C GLY A 107 8.61 9.04 -0.21
N SER A 108 8.07 9.78 0.77
CA SER A 108 6.72 9.54 1.25
C SER A 108 5.81 9.98 0.11
N ALA A 109 5.01 9.08 -0.44
CA ALA A 109 4.19 9.43 -1.57
C ALA A 109 3.28 10.61 -1.22
N SER A 110 3.39 11.64 -2.03
CA SER A 110 2.25 12.51 -2.29
C SER A 110 1.80 12.24 -3.72
N ALA A 111 0.51 12.35 -3.99
CA ALA A 111 0.01 12.33 -5.36
C ALA A 111 0.74 13.37 -6.23
N GLU A 112 1.17 14.48 -5.62
CA GLU A 112 1.96 15.54 -6.21
C GLU A 112 3.36 15.08 -6.63
N LEU A 113 4.04 14.29 -5.80
CA LEU A 113 5.36 13.74 -6.11
C LEU A 113 5.31 12.83 -7.35
N ILE A 114 4.34 11.94 -7.41
CA ILE A 114 4.14 11.05 -8.56
C ILE A 114 3.84 11.87 -9.81
N HIS A 115 2.98 12.89 -9.70
CA HIS A 115 2.60 13.75 -10.82
C HIS A 115 3.80 14.52 -11.36
N GLN A 116 4.59 15.20 -10.50
CA GLN A 116 5.78 15.96 -10.91
C GLN A 116 6.84 15.05 -11.55
N SER A 117 7.10 13.86 -10.97
CA SER A 117 8.07 12.93 -11.54
C SER A 117 7.59 12.34 -12.86
N SER A 118 6.29 12.06 -13.03
CA SER A 118 5.74 11.51 -14.27
C SER A 118 5.79 12.50 -15.43
N GLU A 119 5.61 13.79 -15.18
CA GLU A 119 5.70 14.82 -16.23
C GLU A 119 7.12 15.03 -16.75
N THR A 120 8.11 15.07 -15.84
CA THR A 120 9.49 15.41 -16.20
C THR A 120 10.36 14.20 -16.53
N LEU A 121 10.08 13.04 -15.93
CA LEU A 121 10.88 11.82 -16.06
C LEU A 121 10.16 10.71 -16.85
N ALA A 122 9.12 11.03 -17.61
CA ALA A 122 8.40 10.06 -18.42
C ALA A 122 9.34 9.21 -19.29
N GLY A 123 9.21 7.88 -19.20
CA GLY A 123 10.07 6.91 -19.89
C GLY A 123 11.47 6.70 -19.27
N ARG A 124 11.83 7.44 -18.20
CA ARG A 124 13.14 7.36 -17.52
C ARG A 124 13.03 6.81 -16.10
N ILE A 125 11.85 6.87 -15.51
CA ILE A 125 11.59 6.49 -14.12
C ILE A 125 10.68 5.27 -14.03
N ASP A 126 10.97 4.40 -13.07
CA ASP A 126 10.05 3.36 -12.64
C ASP A 126 9.85 3.42 -11.12
N PHE A 127 8.69 2.98 -10.68
CA PHE A 127 8.27 3.11 -9.30
C PHE A 127 8.22 1.74 -8.60
N ILE A 128 8.61 1.71 -7.33
CA ILE A 128 8.45 0.56 -6.44
C ILE A 128 7.68 1.03 -5.21
N GLU A 129 6.50 0.48 -5.00
CA GLU A 129 5.77 0.72 -3.77
C GLU A 129 6.37 -0.12 -2.63
N ILE A 130 6.84 0.55 -1.59
CA ILE A 130 7.35 -0.06 -0.36
C ILE A 130 6.24 -0.05 0.67
N THR A 131 5.71 -1.21 0.99
CA THR A 131 4.68 -1.38 2.03
C THR A 131 5.33 -1.54 3.41
N PRO A 132 4.59 -1.36 4.52
CA PRO A 132 4.92 -2.00 5.79
C PRO A 132 5.18 -3.50 5.61
N PHE A 133 5.72 -4.18 6.63
CA PHE A 133 5.99 -5.62 6.54
C PHE A 133 4.77 -6.42 6.11
N ARG A 134 5.03 -7.47 5.33
CA ARG A 134 4.01 -8.40 4.84
C ARG A 134 4.25 -9.81 5.38
N LEU A 135 3.24 -10.64 5.29
CA LEU A 135 3.27 -11.98 5.87
C LEU A 135 4.40 -12.84 5.30
N TYR A 136 4.68 -12.72 3.98
CA TYR A 136 5.78 -13.43 3.34
C TYR A 136 7.19 -13.00 3.83
N GLU A 137 7.29 -11.86 4.52
CA GLU A 137 8.55 -11.36 5.11
C GLU A 137 8.70 -11.79 6.56
N THR A 138 7.61 -11.91 7.29
CA THR A 138 7.62 -12.08 8.76
C THR A 138 7.26 -13.49 9.21
N ASN A 139 6.45 -14.20 8.44
CA ASN A 139 5.87 -15.52 8.80
C ASN A 139 5.17 -15.54 10.17
N LYS A 140 4.65 -14.39 10.65
CA LYS A 140 4.00 -14.21 11.96
C LYS A 140 2.63 -13.57 11.78
N MET A 141 1.66 -14.34 11.26
CA MET A 141 0.34 -13.86 10.88
C MET A 141 -0.38 -13.13 12.02
N ASN A 142 -0.44 -13.74 13.22
CA ASN A 142 -1.19 -13.16 14.33
C ASN A 142 -0.63 -11.79 14.76
N ASN A 143 0.70 -11.70 14.90
CA ASN A 143 1.33 -10.43 15.26
C ASN A 143 1.11 -9.37 14.18
N LEU A 144 1.26 -9.76 12.91
CA LEU A 144 1.09 -8.86 11.79
C LEU A 144 -0.35 -8.37 11.68
N TRP A 145 -1.32 -9.28 11.89
CA TRP A 145 -2.73 -8.91 11.84
C TRP A 145 -3.14 -8.00 13.00
N VAL A 146 -2.68 -8.28 14.24
CA VAL A 146 -3.03 -7.44 15.41
C VAL A 146 -2.32 -6.10 15.40
N ARG A 147 -0.98 -6.10 15.25
CA ARG A 147 -0.12 -4.90 15.41
C ARG A 147 0.03 -4.09 14.14
N GLY A 148 -0.28 -4.69 12.96
CA GLY A 148 0.05 -4.15 11.66
C GLY A 148 1.49 -4.42 11.24
N GLY A 149 1.84 -3.96 10.04
CA GLY A 149 3.13 -4.21 9.41
C GLY A 149 4.15 -3.08 9.54
N PHE A 150 3.80 -1.95 10.15
CA PHE A 150 4.79 -0.90 10.41
C PHE A 150 5.94 -1.44 11.28
N PRO A 151 7.21 -1.32 10.86
CA PRO A 151 8.33 -1.99 11.52
C PRO A 151 8.39 -1.79 13.03
N SER A 152 8.21 -0.55 13.50
CA SER A 152 8.28 -0.26 14.94
C SER A 152 7.10 -0.83 15.74
N SER A 153 5.91 -0.91 15.14
CA SER A 153 4.76 -1.57 15.76
C SER A 153 4.91 -3.09 15.75
N PHE A 154 5.25 -3.65 14.59
CA PHE A 154 5.38 -5.11 14.44
C PHE A 154 6.48 -5.70 15.33
N LEU A 155 7.64 -5.02 15.43
CA LEU A 155 8.81 -5.47 16.19
C LEU A 155 8.74 -5.12 17.68
N SER A 156 7.68 -4.48 18.15
CA SER A 156 7.49 -4.18 19.57
C SER A 156 7.45 -5.44 20.42
N SER A 157 7.81 -5.34 21.70
CA SER A 157 7.91 -6.45 22.61
C SER A 157 6.53 -7.01 23.01
N SER A 158 5.49 -6.17 22.97
CA SER A 158 4.11 -6.54 23.30
C SER A 158 3.09 -5.89 22.35
N ASP A 159 1.86 -6.41 22.36
CA ASP A 159 0.75 -5.83 21.58
C ASP A 159 0.41 -4.42 22.08
N GLU A 160 0.50 -4.17 23.39
CA GLU A 160 0.27 -2.87 24.00
C GLU A 160 1.28 -1.82 23.52
N GLU A 161 2.57 -2.16 23.46
CA GLU A 161 3.60 -1.25 22.90
C GLU A 161 3.35 -0.96 21.41
N GLY A 162 2.99 -1.98 20.63
CA GLY A 162 2.64 -1.81 19.21
C GLY A 162 1.45 -0.87 19.03
N MET A 163 0.42 -1.05 19.84
CA MET A 163 -0.76 -0.18 19.84
C MET A 163 -0.43 1.27 20.26
N SER A 164 0.43 1.44 21.28
CA SER A 164 0.91 2.76 21.70
C SER A 164 1.67 3.46 20.58
N TRP A 165 2.52 2.72 19.86
CA TRP A 165 3.23 3.24 18.70
C TRP A 165 2.26 3.66 17.58
N ASN A 166 1.28 2.81 17.23
CA ASN A 166 0.28 3.12 16.22
C ASN A 166 -0.49 4.41 16.55
N LYS A 167 -0.85 4.60 17.83
CA LYS A 167 -1.51 5.82 18.30
C LYS A 167 -0.64 7.05 18.11
N ALA A 168 0.64 6.98 18.46
CA ALA A 168 1.59 8.06 18.27
C ALA A 168 1.83 8.35 16.79
N TYR A 169 1.94 7.30 15.95
CA TYR A 169 2.08 7.43 14.51
C TYR A 169 0.88 8.16 13.88
N ILE A 170 -0.36 7.74 14.18
CA ILE A 170 -1.58 8.40 13.69
C ILE A 170 -1.56 9.88 14.03
N ARG A 171 -1.19 10.24 15.28
CA ARG A 171 -1.10 11.63 15.71
C ARG A 171 -0.07 12.40 14.89
N THR A 172 1.15 11.89 14.78
CA THR A 172 2.24 12.55 14.05
C THR A 172 1.91 12.69 12.56
N PHE A 173 1.34 11.64 11.96
CA PHE A 173 0.91 11.65 10.57
C PHE A 173 -0.10 12.79 10.29
N LEU A 174 -1.10 12.95 11.14
CA LEU A 174 -2.13 13.98 10.96
C LEU A 174 -1.64 15.40 11.26
N GLU A 175 -0.81 15.57 12.30
CA GLU A 175 -0.37 16.87 12.78
C GLU A 175 0.88 17.41 12.08
N ARG A 176 1.72 16.53 11.52
CA ARG A 176 3.00 16.90 10.93
C ARG A 176 3.14 16.44 9.49
N ASP A 177 2.86 15.16 9.20
CA ASP A 177 3.17 14.59 7.89
C ASP A 177 2.24 15.11 6.79
N ILE A 178 0.93 15.15 7.02
CA ILE A 178 -0.04 15.72 6.07
C ILE A 178 0.28 17.18 5.74
N PRO A 179 0.49 18.08 6.73
CA PRO A 179 0.92 19.46 6.44
C PRO A 179 2.23 19.55 5.68
N SER A 180 3.23 18.71 6.01
CA SER A 180 4.55 18.72 5.32
C SER A 180 4.46 18.32 3.84
N LEU A 181 3.38 17.66 3.43
CA LEU A 181 3.08 17.31 2.04
C LEU A 181 2.31 18.44 1.31
N GLY A 182 2.16 19.62 1.93
CA GLY A 182 1.48 20.76 1.33
C GLY A 182 -0.04 20.79 1.51
N PHE A 183 -0.61 19.89 2.33
CA PHE A 183 -2.04 19.87 2.60
C PHE A 183 -2.37 20.67 3.86
N ASP A 184 -2.91 21.86 3.67
CA ASP A 184 -3.46 22.66 4.78
C ASP A 184 -4.85 22.15 5.14
N LEU A 185 -4.91 21.27 6.14
CA LEU A 185 -6.13 20.60 6.60
C LEU A 185 -6.25 20.71 8.13
N ASN A 186 -7.49 20.85 8.60
CA ASN A 186 -7.77 20.73 10.03
C ASN A 186 -7.53 19.28 10.50
N SER A 187 -6.49 19.07 11.31
CA SER A 187 -6.06 17.74 11.79
C SER A 187 -7.15 17.02 12.60
N ASN A 188 -7.99 17.75 13.35
CA ASN A 188 -9.09 17.15 14.09
C ASN A 188 -10.21 16.67 13.15
N LEU A 189 -10.48 17.42 12.10
CA LEU A 189 -11.53 17.07 11.14
C LEU A 189 -11.14 15.86 10.29
N ILE A 190 -9.90 15.82 9.80
CA ILE A 190 -9.41 14.65 9.05
C ILE A 190 -9.26 13.42 9.97
N ARG A 191 -8.95 13.60 11.27
CA ARG A 191 -8.96 12.52 12.26
C ARG A 191 -10.37 11.94 12.42
N ARG A 192 -11.40 12.80 12.57
CA ARG A 192 -12.79 12.37 12.66
C ARG A 192 -13.23 11.63 11.40
N PHE A 193 -12.90 12.18 10.22
CA PHE A 193 -13.15 11.54 8.94
C PHE A 193 -12.50 10.14 8.86
N TRP A 194 -11.22 10.04 9.19
CA TRP A 194 -10.49 8.76 9.15
C TRP A 194 -11.05 7.74 10.13
N ASN A 195 -11.45 8.19 11.34
CA ASN A 195 -12.14 7.33 12.30
C ASN A 195 -13.49 6.82 11.75
N MET A 196 -14.28 7.68 11.09
CA MET A 196 -15.55 7.27 10.48
C MET A 196 -15.36 6.25 9.35
N LEU A 197 -14.23 6.26 8.64
CA LEU A 197 -13.89 5.24 7.64
C LEU A 197 -13.75 3.83 8.22
N CYS A 198 -13.61 3.67 9.55
CA CYS A 198 -13.67 2.34 10.18
C CYS A 198 -15.03 1.66 9.96
N GLY A 199 -16.11 2.43 9.91
CA GLY A 199 -17.44 1.93 9.55
C GLY A 199 -17.52 1.42 8.12
N TYR A 200 -16.74 2.03 7.23
CA TYR A 200 -16.72 1.75 5.79
C TYR A 200 -15.64 0.75 5.38
N HIS A 201 -14.85 0.23 6.31
CA HIS A 201 -13.81 -0.76 5.98
C HIS A 201 -14.44 -2.01 5.34
N GLY A 202 -14.03 -2.32 4.10
CA GLY A 202 -14.65 -3.37 3.28
C GLY A 202 -16.02 -3.00 2.67
N GLN A 203 -16.43 -1.73 2.74
CA GLN A 203 -17.74 -1.27 2.27
C GLN A 203 -17.64 -0.24 1.15
N ILE A 204 -18.72 -0.07 0.41
CA ILE A 204 -18.84 0.94 -0.64
C ILE A 204 -18.86 2.34 -0.01
N PHE A 205 -17.96 3.19 -0.47
CA PHE A 205 -17.79 4.55 0.05
C PHE A 205 -18.95 5.47 -0.35
N ASN A 206 -19.57 6.09 0.65
CA ASN A 206 -20.64 7.07 0.47
C ASN A 206 -20.19 8.47 0.93
N ALA A 207 -19.66 9.26 -0.02
CA ALA A 207 -19.17 10.61 0.27
C ALA A 207 -20.26 11.57 0.77
N SER A 208 -21.52 11.39 0.37
CA SER A 208 -22.63 12.26 0.78
C SER A 208 -23.02 12.01 2.23
N GLU A 209 -23.08 10.74 2.66
CA GLU A 209 -23.40 10.36 4.03
C GLU A 209 -22.31 10.89 5.00
N LEU A 210 -21.03 10.68 4.68
CA LEU A 210 -19.92 11.19 5.45
C LEU A 210 -19.88 12.72 5.46
N GLY A 211 -20.21 13.35 4.33
CA GLY A 211 -20.31 14.79 4.23
C GLY A 211 -21.35 15.37 5.18
N ASN A 212 -22.54 14.80 5.18
CA ASN A 212 -23.62 15.20 6.09
C ASN A 212 -23.22 15.04 7.57
N ALA A 213 -22.54 13.94 7.92
CA ALA A 213 -22.12 13.68 9.29
C ALA A 213 -20.97 14.60 9.79
N LEU A 214 -20.20 15.18 8.87
CA LEU A 214 -19.05 16.05 9.17
C LEU A 214 -19.31 17.52 8.85
N ASP A 215 -20.49 17.86 8.35
CA ASP A 215 -20.83 19.19 7.80
C ASP A 215 -19.85 19.63 6.69
N LEU A 216 -19.57 18.70 5.78
CA LEU A 216 -18.68 18.89 4.64
C LEU A 216 -19.41 18.63 3.32
N ASN A 217 -18.99 19.32 2.26
CA ASN A 217 -19.44 18.94 0.93
C ASN A 217 -18.74 17.65 0.45
N HIS A 218 -19.40 16.92 -0.44
CA HIS A 218 -18.91 15.64 -0.96
C HIS A 218 -17.56 15.73 -1.70
N LYS A 219 -17.18 16.89 -2.26
CA LYS A 219 -15.88 17.11 -2.90
C LYS A 219 -14.76 17.13 -1.86
N THR A 220 -14.98 17.81 -0.74
CA THR A 220 -14.01 17.83 0.37
C THR A 220 -13.82 16.44 0.98
N VAL A 221 -14.90 15.68 1.14
CA VAL A 221 -14.85 14.31 1.64
C VAL A 221 -14.02 13.41 0.71
N ARG A 222 -14.23 13.53 -0.63
CA ARG A 222 -13.41 12.80 -1.61
C ARG A 222 -11.95 13.23 -1.54
N ARG A 223 -11.68 14.53 -1.49
CA ARG A 223 -10.30 15.04 -1.33
C ARG A 223 -9.61 14.46 -0.09
N TYR A 224 -10.31 14.32 1.04
CA TYR A 224 -9.74 13.69 2.24
C TYR A 224 -9.42 12.20 2.00
N LEU A 225 -10.29 11.47 1.32
CA LEU A 225 -10.02 10.10 0.94
C LEU A 225 -8.82 10.02 -0.02
N ASP A 226 -8.74 10.91 -1.02
CA ASP A 226 -7.64 10.96 -1.99
C ASP A 226 -6.29 11.21 -1.27
N ILE A 227 -6.25 12.09 -0.27
CA ILE A 227 -5.05 12.34 0.54
C ILE A 227 -4.65 11.09 1.32
N LEU A 228 -5.59 10.42 2.00
CA LEU A 228 -5.30 9.19 2.74
C LEU A 228 -4.88 8.04 1.81
N THR A 229 -5.43 7.98 0.60
CA THR A 229 -5.05 7.00 -0.43
C THR A 229 -3.67 7.32 -1.01
N GLY A 230 -3.43 8.58 -1.37
CA GLY A 230 -2.14 9.04 -1.91
C GLY A 230 -0.98 8.93 -0.91
N THR A 231 -1.27 8.90 0.39
CA THR A 231 -0.30 8.67 1.47
C THR A 231 -0.23 7.21 1.93
N PHE A 232 -0.84 6.28 1.20
CA PHE A 232 -0.87 4.84 1.47
C PHE A 232 -1.52 4.42 2.80
N MET A 233 -2.35 5.26 3.40
CA MET A 233 -3.11 4.90 4.61
C MET A 233 -4.38 4.14 4.27
N MET A 234 -5.00 4.48 3.15
CA MET A 234 -6.23 3.83 2.67
C MET A 234 -5.99 3.25 1.27
N ARG A 235 -6.74 2.20 0.95
CA ARG A 235 -6.91 1.69 -0.41
C ARG A 235 -8.33 1.96 -0.86
N THR A 236 -8.46 2.41 -2.11
CA THR A 236 -9.72 2.41 -2.84
C THR A 236 -9.69 1.27 -3.85
N LEU A 237 -10.68 0.39 -3.78
CA LEU A 237 -10.86 -0.70 -4.73
C LEU A 237 -12.01 -0.33 -5.66
N GLN A 238 -11.71 -0.19 -6.95
CA GLN A 238 -12.71 0.23 -7.93
C GLN A 238 -13.64 -0.93 -8.29
N PRO A 239 -14.91 -0.66 -8.64
CA PRO A 239 -15.80 -1.71 -9.10
C PRO A 239 -15.40 -2.20 -10.50
N TRP A 240 -15.48 -3.51 -10.73
CA TRP A 240 -15.31 -4.10 -12.05
C TRP A 240 -16.57 -3.94 -12.89
N PHE A 241 -16.41 -3.43 -14.10
CA PHE A 241 -17.51 -3.24 -15.06
C PHE A 241 -17.42 -4.26 -16.20
N ALA A 242 -18.15 -5.36 -16.08
CA ALA A 242 -18.23 -6.36 -17.15
C ALA A 242 -19.07 -5.91 -18.36
N ASN A 243 -19.98 -4.95 -18.16
CA ASN A 243 -20.85 -4.46 -19.24
C ASN A 243 -21.36 -3.04 -18.93
N ILE A 244 -21.11 -2.09 -19.83
CA ILE A 244 -21.46 -0.66 -19.68
C ILE A 244 -23.00 -0.45 -19.58
N GLN A 245 -23.81 -1.42 -20.03
CA GLN A 245 -25.27 -1.30 -20.06
C GLN A 245 -25.99 -1.70 -18.76
N LYS A 246 -25.34 -2.44 -17.86
CA LYS A 246 -25.93 -2.77 -16.55
C LYS A 246 -25.57 -1.69 -15.52
N ARG A 247 -26.60 -1.15 -14.83
CA ARG A 247 -26.41 -0.26 -13.67
C ARG A 247 -25.64 -1.01 -12.59
N GLN A 248 -24.36 -0.68 -12.45
CA GLN A 248 -23.45 -1.24 -11.44
C GLN A 248 -23.10 -0.15 -10.43
N VAL A 249 -22.65 -0.57 -9.26
CA VAL A 249 -22.17 0.32 -8.22
C VAL A 249 -20.99 1.14 -8.78
N LYS A 250 -21.03 2.47 -8.64
CA LYS A 250 -19.99 3.38 -9.17
C LYS A 250 -18.97 3.82 -8.13
N SER A 251 -19.30 3.72 -6.85
CA SER A 251 -18.41 4.13 -5.77
C SER A 251 -17.44 3.01 -5.41
N PRO A 252 -16.17 3.32 -5.07
CA PRO A 252 -15.20 2.32 -4.67
C PRO A 252 -15.53 1.72 -3.30
N LYS A 253 -15.04 0.51 -3.02
CA LYS A 253 -14.84 0.04 -1.65
C LYS A 253 -13.59 0.69 -1.05
N VAL A 254 -13.56 0.86 0.25
CA VAL A 254 -12.42 1.44 0.97
C VAL A 254 -11.90 0.48 2.04
N TYR A 255 -10.57 0.43 2.15
CA TYR A 255 -9.86 -0.40 3.13
C TYR A 255 -8.75 0.38 3.81
N PHE A 256 -8.56 0.17 5.09
CA PHE A 256 -7.29 0.50 5.74
C PHE A 256 -6.21 -0.44 5.21
N ARG A 257 -5.06 0.10 4.84
CA ARG A 257 -3.97 -0.70 4.28
C ARG A 257 -3.09 -1.37 5.33
N ASP A 258 -3.24 -0.93 6.58
CA ASP A 258 -2.56 -1.51 7.74
C ASP A 258 -3.58 -1.85 8.82
N SER A 259 -3.60 -3.12 9.22
CA SER A 259 -4.56 -3.63 10.21
C SER A 259 -4.32 -3.04 11.61
N GLY A 260 -3.08 -2.77 11.99
CA GLY A 260 -2.76 -2.17 13.28
C GLY A 260 -3.28 -0.73 13.41
N ILE A 261 -3.22 0.05 12.32
CA ILE A 261 -3.82 1.38 12.26
C ILE A 261 -5.35 1.27 12.37
N PHE A 262 -5.98 0.32 11.65
CA PHE A 262 -7.41 0.06 11.74
C PHE A 262 -7.84 -0.32 13.16
N HIS A 263 -7.13 -1.27 13.77
CA HIS A 263 -7.40 -1.73 15.13
C HIS A 263 -7.24 -0.61 16.16
N ASN A 264 -6.25 0.28 15.96
CA ASN A 264 -6.07 1.43 16.86
C ASN A 264 -7.29 2.34 16.89
N PHE A 265 -7.91 2.63 15.74
CA PHE A 265 -9.15 3.42 15.67
C PHE A 265 -10.34 2.70 16.33
N LEU A 266 -10.36 1.36 16.32
CA LEU A 266 -11.41 0.56 16.94
C LEU A 266 -11.17 0.30 18.44
N GLY A 267 -9.99 0.67 18.98
CA GLY A 267 -9.61 0.38 20.35
C GLY A 267 -9.27 -1.08 20.62
N ILE A 268 -8.91 -1.85 19.56
CA ILE A 268 -8.52 -3.26 19.66
C ILE A 268 -7.02 -3.33 19.91
N SER A 269 -6.60 -3.92 21.03
CA SER A 269 -5.20 -3.98 21.45
C SER A 269 -4.62 -5.40 21.53
N SER A 270 -5.44 -6.44 21.36
CA SER A 270 -5.00 -7.83 21.46
C SER A 270 -5.77 -8.74 20.50
N MET A 271 -5.23 -9.96 20.28
CA MET A 271 -5.92 -10.98 19.50
C MET A 271 -7.24 -11.40 20.17
N GLU A 272 -7.31 -11.46 21.49
CA GLU A 272 -8.53 -11.80 22.22
C GLU A 272 -9.63 -10.76 21.96
N GLU A 273 -9.31 -9.47 22.07
CA GLU A 273 -10.26 -8.40 21.77
C GLU A 273 -10.71 -8.43 20.31
N LEU A 274 -9.78 -8.69 19.38
CA LEU A 274 -10.09 -8.80 17.96
C LEU A 274 -11.06 -9.95 17.66
N LEU A 275 -10.83 -11.12 18.24
CA LEU A 275 -11.69 -12.31 18.05
C LEU A 275 -13.10 -12.10 18.59
N ASN A 276 -13.28 -11.25 19.59
CA ASN A 276 -14.59 -10.92 20.17
C ASN A 276 -15.22 -9.66 19.56
N HIS A 277 -14.58 -9.01 18.58
CA HIS A 277 -15.05 -7.75 18.04
C HIS A 277 -15.98 -7.96 16.83
N HIS A 278 -17.08 -7.16 16.73
CA HIS A 278 -18.04 -7.24 15.64
C HIS A 278 -17.46 -6.95 14.25
N LYS A 279 -16.28 -6.29 14.17
CA LYS A 279 -15.55 -6.04 12.92
C LYS A 279 -14.53 -7.13 12.56
N LEU A 280 -14.52 -8.28 13.26
CA LEU A 280 -13.57 -9.37 13.00
C LEU A 280 -13.55 -9.79 11.53
N GLY A 281 -14.71 -10.04 10.93
CA GLY A 281 -14.80 -10.43 9.52
C GLY A 281 -14.23 -9.39 8.56
N ALA A 282 -14.58 -8.11 8.76
CA ALA A 282 -14.06 -7.02 7.95
C ALA A 282 -12.55 -6.81 8.14
N SER A 283 -12.06 -6.96 9.38
CA SER A 283 -10.62 -6.90 9.67
C SER A 283 -9.85 -8.01 8.97
N TRP A 284 -10.38 -9.24 8.99
CA TRP A 284 -9.79 -10.35 8.24
C TRP A 284 -9.77 -10.09 6.74
N GLU A 285 -10.90 -9.64 6.18
CA GLU A 285 -11.04 -9.31 4.76
C GLU A 285 -9.97 -8.30 4.33
N GLY A 286 -9.86 -7.16 5.02
CA GLY A 286 -8.89 -6.13 4.65
C GLY A 286 -7.44 -6.57 4.83
N PHE A 287 -7.12 -7.30 5.91
CA PHE A 287 -5.79 -7.86 6.14
C PHE A 287 -5.40 -8.84 5.03
N ALA A 288 -6.24 -9.84 4.76
CA ALA A 288 -5.96 -10.88 3.77
C ALA A 288 -5.94 -10.32 2.33
N LEU A 289 -6.80 -9.34 2.02
CA LEU A 289 -6.81 -8.64 0.75
C LEU A 289 -5.45 -7.95 0.46
N GLU A 290 -4.91 -7.20 1.43
CA GLU A 290 -3.61 -6.54 1.27
C GLU A 290 -2.46 -7.54 1.11
N GLU A 291 -2.52 -8.69 1.81
CA GLU A 291 -1.52 -9.76 1.67
C GLU A 291 -1.59 -10.43 0.29
N VAL A 292 -2.80 -10.71 -0.22
CA VAL A 292 -2.99 -11.29 -1.56
C VAL A 292 -2.50 -10.34 -2.64
N ILE A 293 -2.89 -9.06 -2.60
CA ILE A 293 -2.43 -8.04 -3.57
C ILE A 293 -0.90 -7.95 -3.55
N SER A 294 -0.31 -7.91 -2.36
CA SER A 294 1.14 -7.77 -2.19
C SER A 294 1.93 -8.98 -2.71
N VAL A 295 1.51 -10.21 -2.37
CA VAL A 295 2.23 -11.40 -2.84
C VAL A 295 2.08 -11.62 -4.34
N ARG A 296 0.94 -11.24 -4.92
CA ARG A 296 0.70 -11.25 -6.38
C ARG A 296 1.43 -10.14 -7.11
N GLN A 297 1.95 -9.13 -6.40
CA GLN A 297 2.51 -7.90 -6.99
C GLN A 297 1.51 -7.24 -7.97
N ALA A 298 0.20 -7.32 -7.62
CA ALA A 298 -0.84 -6.78 -8.48
C ALA A 298 -0.86 -5.24 -8.36
N GLU A 299 -0.87 -4.58 -9.53
CA GLU A 299 -0.93 -3.13 -9.59
C GLU A 299 -2.35 -2.62 -9.24
N PRO A 300 -2.50 -1.40 -8.69
CA PRO A 300 -3.81 -0.87 -8.29
C PRO A 300 -4.84 -0.88 -9.42
N GLN A 301 -4.43 -0.65 -10.66
CA GLN A 301 -5.30 -0.64 -11.84
C GLN A 301 -5.77 -2.03 -12.29
N ASP A 302 -5.18 -3.11 -11.75
CA ASP A 302 -5.54 -4.49 -12.04
C ASP A 302 -6.40 -5.11 -10.93
N CYS A 303 -6.64 -4.35 -9.84
CA CYS A 303 -7.40 -4.78 -8.67
C CYS A 303 -8.77 -4.13 -8.62
N PHE A 304 -9.82 -4.96 -8.50
CA PHE A 304 -11.21 -4.52 -8.49
C PHE A 304 -12.02 -5.30 -7.45
N PHE A 305 -13.19 -4.81 -7.11
CA PHE A 305 -14.25 -5.65 -6.55
C PHE A 305 -15.39 -5.78 -7.56
N TRP A 306 -16.28 -6.72 -7.35
CA TRP A 306 -17.50 -6.82 -8.15
C TRP A 306 -18.72 -6.93 -7.26
N SER A 307 -19.74 -6.15 -7.60
CA SER A 307 -21.02 -6.20 -6.90
C SER A 307 -22.17 -5.87 -7.84
N THR A 308 -23.29 -6.54 -7.63
CA THR A 308 -24.54 -6.31 -8.37
C THR A 308 -25.59 -5.67 -7.47
N HIS A 309 -26.59 -5.01 -8.06
CA HIS A 309 -27.75 -4.52 -7.31
C HIS A 309 -28.57 -5.64 -6.66
N GLY A 310 -28.42 -6.87 -7.12
CA GLY A 310 -29.03 -8.08 -6.52
C GLY A 310 -28.32 -8.59 -5.28
N GLY A 311 -27.23 -7.94 -4.86
CA GLY A 311 -26.47 -8.30 -3.66
C GLY A 311 -25.42 -9.39 -3.88
N ALA A 312 -25.18 -9.86 -5.12
CA ALA A 312 -24.04 -10.73 -5.40
C ALA A 312 -22.75 -9.91 -5.40
N GLU A 313 -21.68 -10.45 -4.81
CA GLU A 313 -20.42 -9.74 -4.60
C GLU A 313 -19.22 -10.69 -4.63
N ILE A 314 -18.06 -10.17 -5.10
CA ILE A 314 -16.71 -10.76 -4.93
C ILE A 314 -15.82 -9.68 -4.34
N ASP A 315 -15.11 -10.01 -3.27
CA ASP A 315 -14.35 -9.05 -2.48
C ASP A 315 -13.15 -8.49 -3.26
N LEU A 316 -12.43 -9.34 -4.02
CA LEU A 316 -11.31 -8.92 -4.85
C LEU A 316 -11.30 -9.69 -6.18
N LEU A 317 -11.12 -8.94 -7.26
CA LEU A 317 -10.77 -9.45 -8.58
C LEU A 317 -9.39 -8.97 -8.96
N ILE A 318 -8.55 -9.86 -9.44
CA ILE A 318 -7.25 -9.50 -10.02
C ILE A 318 -7.28 -9.84 -11.51
N ASN A 319 -7.06 -8.83 -12.35
CA ASN A 319 -6.94 -8.98 -13.79
C ASN A 319 -5.46 -9.19 -14.15
N SER A 320 -5.15 -10.29 -14.78
CA SER A 320 -3.79 -10.65 -15.15
C SER A 320 -3.73 -11.21 -16.57
N SER A 321 -2.52 -11.43 -17.08
CA SER A 321 -2.31 -12.13 -18.37
C SER A 321 -2.91 -13.54 -18.43
N LYS A 322 -3.20 -14.15 -17.27
CA LYS A 322 -3.85 -15.46 -17.15
C LYS A 322 -5.38 -15.39 -17.10
N GLY A 323 -5.94 -14.17 -17.15
CA GLY A 323 -7.37 -13.90 -17.05
C GLY A 323 -7.76 -13.29 -15.71
N LEU A 324 -9.07 -13.21 -15.49
CA LEU A 324 -9.67 -12.64 -14.30
C LEU A 324 -9.84 -13.71 -13.22
N GLU A 325 -9.22 -13.50 -12.06
CA GLU A 325 -9.25 -14.38 -10.90
C GLU A 325 -10.00 -13.70 -9.75
N GLY A 326 -10.85 -14.46 -9.04
CA GLY A 326 -11.63 -13.97 -7.91
C GLY A 326 -11.07 -14.43 -6.56
N PHE A 327 -11.23 -13.58 -5.56
CA PHE A 327 -10.87 -13.88 -4.18
C PHE A 327 -12.03 -13.47 -3.27
N GLU A 328 -12.34 -14.35 -2.33
CA GLU A 328 -13.34 -14.16 -1.29
C GLU A 328 -12.64 -14.37 0.06
N PHE A 329 -12.88 -13.51 1.03
CA PHE A 329 -12.21 -13.59 2.33
C PHE A 329 -13.18 -13.98 3.43
N LYS A 330 -12.95 -15.12 4.06
CA LYS A 330 -13.87 -15.63 5.09
C LYS A 330 -13.11 -16.00 6.36
N PHE A 331 -13.52 -15.40 7.47
CA PHE A 331 -13.09 -15.86 8.79
C PHE A 331 -13.97 -17.04 9.22
N SER A 332 -13.66 -18.20 8.69
CA SER A 332 -14.42 -19.44 8.91
C SER A 332 -13.55 -20.67 8.69
N ASN A 333 -13.79 -21.72 9.46
CA ASN A 333 -13.08 -22.98 9.30
C ASN A 333 -13.68 -23.87 8.19
N GLN A 334 -14.92 -23.62 7.78
CA GLN A 334 -15.63 -24.41 6.76
C GLN A 334 -16.49 -23.51 5.86
N PRO A 335 -15.88 -22.66 5.05
CA PRO A 335 -16.63 -21.85 4.10
C PRO A 335 -17.28 -22.72 3.03
N LYS A 336 -18.40 -22.23 2.48
CA LYS A 336 -19.14 -22.88 1.39
C LYS A 336 -19.19 -21.95 0.17
N THR A 337 -19.36 -22.54 -1.00
CA THR A 337 -19.68 -21.77 -2.21
C THR A 337 -21.00 -21.03 -2.00
N THR A 338 -21.00 -19.72 -2.19
CA THR A 338 -22.19 -18.87 -2.08
C THR A 338 -22.84 -18.68 -3.45
N LYS A 339 -24.10 -18.21 -3.45
CA LYS A 339 -24.77 -17.81 -4.70
C LYS A 339 -24.00 -16.70 -5.41
N SER A 340 -23.41 -15.76 -4.66
CA SER A 340 -22.56 -14.69 -5.20
C SER A 340 -21.38 -15.23 -5.99
N ILE A 341 -20.64 -16.20 -5.44
CA ILE A 341 -19.50 -16.84 -6.13
C ILE A 341 -19.97 -17.51 -7.44
N THR A 342 -21.08 -18.25 -7.39
CA THR A 342 -21.62 -18.93 -8.58
C THR A 342 -22.04 -17.94 -9.67
N GLU A 343 -22.71 -16.85 -9.28
CA GLU A 343 -23.12 -15.78 -10.19
C GLU A 343 -21.92 -15.04 -10.77
N ALA A 344 -20.91 -14.75 -9.97
CA ALA A 344 -19.67 -14.12 -10.42
C ALA A 344 -18.92 -14.98 -11.45
N ILE A 345 -18.74 -16.27 -11.19
CA ILE A 345 -18.08 -17.20 -12.11
C ILE A 345 -18.76 -17.19 -13.48
N SER A 346 -20.09 -17.24 -13.50
CA SER A 346 -20.86 -17.27 -14.76
C SER A 346 -20.89 -15.91 -15.46
N SER A 347 -21.07 -14.82 -14.70
CA SER A 347 -21.22 -13.47 -15.27
C SER A 347 -19.90 -12.86 -15.74
N LEU A 348 -18.78 -13.17 -15.08
CA LEU A 348 -17.46 -12.61 -15.36
C LEU A 348 -16.53 -13.58 -16.08
N ASN A 349 -16.95 -14.81 -16.31
CA ASN A 349 -16.13 -15.89 -16.85
C ASN A 349 -14.82 -16.06 -16.07
N LEU A 350 -14.91 -16.10 -14.74
CA LEU A 350 -13.74 -16.22 -13.87
C LEU A 350 -13.01 -17.55 -14.15
N SER A 351 -11.71 -17.48 -14.20
CA SER A 351 -10.84 -18.66 -14.34
C SER A 351 -10.90 -19.51 -13.07
N HIS A 352 -10.82 -18.88 -11.93
CA HIS A 352 -10.87 -19.52 -10.61
C HIS A 352 -11.32 -18.53 -9.53
N VAL A 353 -11.84 -19.05 -8.41
CA VAL A 353 -12.13 -18.28 -7.20
C VAL A 353 -11.46 -18.96 -6.01
N ASN A 354 -10.62 -18.23 -5.29
CA ASN A 354 -9.99 -18.66 -4.06
C ASN A 354 -10.75 -18.09 -2.85
N ILE A 355 -11.23 -18.96 -1.97
CA ILE A 355 -11.77 -18.56 -0.66
C ILE A 355 -10.62 -18.60 0.34
N ILE A 356 -10.14 -17.42 0.76
CA ILE A 356 -9.00 -17.27 1.66
C ILE A 356 -9.47 -17.31 3.11
N VAL A 357 -8.90 -18.22 3.89
CA VAL A 357 -9.25 -18.44 5.30
C VAL A 357 -8.01 -18.35 6.21
N PRO A 358 -8.18 -18.12 7.55
CA PRO A 358 -7.04 -18.05 8.46
C PRO A 358 -6.39 -19.40 8.78
N SER A 359 -7.15 -20.51 8.66
CA SER A 359 -6.67 -21.85 8.98
C SER A 359 -5.78 -22.44 7.88
N SER A 360 -4.84 -23.30 8.27
CA SER A 360 -3.94 -24.01 7.34
C SER A 360 -4.68 -25.15 6.64
N VAL A 361 -5.35 -24.86 5.56
CA VAL A 361 -6.12 -25.83 4.75
C VAL A 361 -5.97 -25.54 3.25
N HIS A 362 -6.08 -26.57 2.42
CA HIS A 362 -6.18 -26.41 0.97
C HIS A 362 -7.01 -27.57 0.41
N TYR A 363 -8.21 -27.27 -0.11
CA TYR A 363 -9.08 -28.25 -0.75
C TYR A 363 -10.02 -27.60 -1.77
N PRO A 364 -10.39 -28.30 -2.86
CA PRO A 364 -11.37 -27.82 -3.83
C PRO A 364 -12.80 -28.00 -3.26
N LEU A 365 -13.65 -27.02 -3.54
CA LEU A 365 -15.12 -27.16 -3.36
C LEU A 365 -15.77 -27.63 -4.66
N ASN A 366 -15.21 -27.22 -5.80
CA ASN A 366 -15.59 -27.69 -7.15
C ASN A 366 -14.41 -27.36 -8.12
N GLU A 367 -14.63 -27.56 -9.43
CA GLU A 367 -13.59 -27.33 -10.46
C GLU A 367 -13.05 -25.91 -10.52
N LYS A 368 -13.86 -24.90 -10.12
CA LYS A 368 -13.51 -23.47 -10.20
C LYS A 368 -13.37 -22.78 -8.85
N VAL A 369 -13.59 -23.47 -7.73
CA VAL A 369 -13.57 -22.86 -6.39
C VAL A 369 -12.74 -23.70 -5.46
N SER A 370 -11.74 -23.08 -4.83
CA SER A 370 -10.91 -23.70 -3.80
C SER A 370 -10.96 -22.91 -2.50
N VAL A 371 -10.84 -23.61 -1.39
CA VAL A 371 -10.57 -23.03 -0.07
C VAL A 371 -9.08 -23.20 0.21
N ILE A 372 -8.42 -22.11 0.57
CA ILE A 372 -6.98 -22.12 0.88
C ILE A 372 -6.67 -21.19 2.04
N GLY A 373 -5.81 -21.65 2.94
CA GLY A 373 -5.27 -20.83 4.00
C GLY A 373 -4.38 -19.72 3.45
N LEU A 374 -4.40 -18.54 4.11
CA LEU A 374 -3.61 -17.39 3.65
C LEU A 374 -2.10 -17.73 3.59
N ASN A 375 -1.56 -18.41 4.60
CA ASN A 375 -0.15 -18.83 4.60
C ASN A 375 0.17 -19.77 3.42
N GLU A 376 -0.66 -20.77 3.18
CA GLU A 376 -0.51 -21.72 2.09
C GLU A 376 -0.60 -21.02 0.73
N PHE A 377 -1.55 -20.08 0.58
CA PHE A 377 -1.67 -19.28 -0.62
C PHE A 377 -0.39 -18.48 -0.89
N ILE A 378 0.14 -17.81 0.12
CA ILE A 378 1.37 -17.02 0.01
C ILE A 378 2.56 -17.91 -0.38
N LEU A 379 2.74 -19.07 0.26
CA LEU A 379 3.83 -19.99 -0.05
C LEU A 379 3.79 -20.50 -1.49
N GLN A 380 2.61 -20.65 -2.08
CA GLN A 380 2.47 -21.04 -3.49
C GLN A 380 2.85 -19.94 -4.49
N GLN A 381 2.97 -18.68 -4.04
CA GLN A 381 3.30 -17.52 -4.89
C GLN A 381 4.78 -17.12 -4.80
N LEU A 382 5.52 -17.64 -3.84
CA LEU A 382 6.96 -17.38 -3.65
C LEU A 382 7.82 -18.32 -4.47
#